data_ce9097bdea7aa25e931a804a09589d1a
#
_entry.id   ce9097bdea7aa25e931a804a09589d1a
#
_cell.length_a   1.000
_cell.length_b   1.000
_cell.length_c   1.000
_cell.angle_alpha   90.00
_cell.angle_beta   90.00
_cell.angle_gamma   90.00
#
_symmetry.space_group_name_H-M   'P 1'
#
loop_
_entity.id
_entity.type
_entity.pdbx_description
1 polymer ?
#
loop_
_entity_poly.entity_id
_entity_poly.type
_entity_poly.pdbx_seq_one_letter_code
_entity_poly.pdbx_strand_id
1 'polypeptide(L)'
;NVETLNTLGVRKIITQCPHCFNTLMNEYPQLGGNYEVVHHSQLLEELIATGRLDVSEATLEDRIVYHDSCYLGRHNDVYLAPRKVIGSLKGVQIIEAGRNGTKGMCCGAGGARMWMEESIGTKVNDERALEAISTGASRVATACPFCYIMLDDGVKGAGLDEDQVKVADLSIHLLDAIEAGERKMEHPEAP
;
A
#
# COMPACT_ATOMS: atom_id res chain seq x y z
N ASN A 1 10.00 23.38 -6.85
CA ASN A 1 9.86 22.03 -7.47
C ASN A 1 9.36 22.12 -8.92
N VAL A 2 8.24 22.84 -9.22
CA VAL A 2 7.68 22.92 -10.58
C VAL A 2 8.71 23.47 -11.57
N GLU A 3 9.37 24.58 -11.24
CA GLU A 3 10.42 25.17 -12.08
C GLU A 3 11.55 24.17 -12.36
N THR A 4 12.03 23.46 -11.32
CA THR A 4 13.07 22.45 -11.44
C THR A 4 12.65 21.30 -12.36
N LEU A 5 11.44 20.76 -12.15
CA LEU A 5 10.92 19.65 -12.97
C LEU A 5 10.72 20.08 -14.43
N ASN A 6 10.22 21.29 -14.67
CA ASN A 6 10.05 21.85 -16.02
C ASN A 6 11.40 22.06 -16.71
N THR A 7 12.41 22.59 -16.00
CA THR A 7 13.77 22.76 -16.53
C THR A 7 14.40 21.42 -16.91
N LEU A 8 14.15 20.36 -16.14
CA LEU A 8 14.62 19.00 -16.43
C LEU A 8 13.81 18.29 -17.51
N GLY A 9 12.75 18.90 -18.02
CA GLY A 9 11.88 18.31 -19.05
C GLY A 9 11.11 17.07 -18.58
N VAL A 10 10.79 16.97 -17.28
CA VAL A 10 10.04 15.86 -16.71
C VAL A 10 8.64 15.80 -17.32
N ARG A 11 8.22 14.62 -17.77
CA ARG A 11 6.90 14.39 -18.35
C ARG A 11 6.07 13.41 -17.55
N LYS A 12 6.71 12.38 -16.96
CA LYS A 12 6.05 11.33 -16.16
C LYS A 12 6.70 11.23 -14.79
N ILE A 13 5.88 11.13 -13.76
CA ILE A 13 6.31 10.99 -12.36
C ILE A 13 5.64 9.75 -11.79
N ILE A 14 6.42 8.85 -11.22
CA ILE A 14 5.93 7.71 -10.44
C ILE A 14 6.12 8.04 -8.97
N THR A 15 5.09 7.85 -8.17
CA THR A 15 5.16 8.12 -6.73
C THR A 15 4.53 7.00 -5.91
N GLN A 16 5.15 6.69 -4.78
CA GLN A 16 4.63 5.74 -3.80
C GLN A 16 3.69 6.41 -2.78
N CYS A 17 3.85 7.70 -2.57
CA CYS A 17 3.07 8.44 -1.59
C CYS A 17 1.80 9.03 -2.22
N PRO A 18 0.59 8.62 -1.75
CA PRO A 18 -0.68 9.18 -2.25
C PRO A 18 -0.84 10.68 -2.06
N HIS A 19 -0.22 11.26 -1.03
CA HIS A 19 -0.22 12.71 -0.84
C HIS A 19 0.59 13.41 -1.94
N CYS A 20 1.79 12.88 -2.25
CA CYS A 20 2.59 13.37 -3.37
C CYS A 20 1.86 13.16 -4.69
N PHE A 21 1.21 12.00 -4.89
CA PHE A 21 0.39 11.72 -6.05
C PHE A 21 -0.69 12.79 -6.24
N ASN A 22 -1.47 13.08 -5.19
CA ASN A 22 -2.51 14.09 -5.22
C ASN A 22 -1.96 15.48 -5.54
N THR A 23 -0.92 15.90 -4.83
CA THR A 23 -0.36 17.25 -5.00
C THR A 23 0.26 17.43 -6.39
N LEU A 24 1.03 16.46 -6.87
CA LEU A 24 1.64 16.53 -8.20
C LEU A 24 0.60 16.52 -9.32
N MET A 25 -0.47 15.73 -9.18
CA MET A 25 -1.49 15.58 -10.21
C MET A 25 -2.51 16.72 -10.19
N ASN A 26 -2.98 17.14 -9.01
CA ASN A 26 -4.14 18.03 -8.88
C ASN A 26 -3.80 19.48 -8.53
N GLU A 27 -2.64 19.72 -7.89
CA GLU A 27 -2.27 21.05 -7.40
C GLU A 27 -1.17 21.71 -8.26
N TYR A 28 -0.14 20.96 -8.70
CA TYR A 28 0.94 21.48 -9.54
C TYR A 28 0.51 22.10 -10.86
N PRO A 29 -0.58 21.63 -11.53
CA PRO A 29 -1.08 22.30 -12.74
C PRO A 29 -1.41 23.79 -12.54
N GLN A 30 -1.86 24.17 -11.34
CA GLN A 30 -2.15 25.57 -10.97
C GLN A 30 -0.88 26.45 -10.95
N LEU A 31 0.29 25.81 -10.85
CA LEU A 31 1.61 26.45 -10.82
C LEU A 31 2.39 26.22 -12.13
N GLY A 32 1.72 25.71 -13.19
CA GLY A 32 2.36 25.43 -14.48
C GLY A 32 3.11 24.11 -14.56
N GLY A 33 2.92 23.20 -13.59
CA GLY A 33 3.51 21.86 -13.55
C GLY A 33 2.52 20.81 -14.07
N ASN A 34 2.60 20.48 -15.37
CA ASN A 34 1.70 19.51 -16.01
C ASN A 34 2.47 18.22 -16.31
N TYR A 35 2.26 17.19 -15.48
CA TYR A 35 2.93 15.90 -15.58
C TYR A 35 1.92 14.76 -15.65
N GLU A 36 2.28 13.67 -16.33
CA GLU A 36 1.62 12.40 -16.14
C GLU A 36 2.07 11.84 -14.79
N VAL A 37 1.18 11.83 -13.80
CA VAL A 37 1.49 11.31 -12.46
C VAL A 37 0.83 9.97 -12.28
N VAL A 38 1.61 8.97 -11.89
CA VAL A 38 1.16 7.59 -11.72
C VAL A 38 1.53 7.12 -10.30
N HIS A 39 0.57 6.59 -9.58
CA HIS A 39 0.85 5.93 -8.32
C HIS A 39 1.49 4.55 -8.56
N HIS A 40 2.46 4.15 -7.74
CA HIS A 40 3.21 2.90 -7.96
C HIS A 40 2.29 1.67 -8.07
N SER A 41 1.16 1.63 -7.35
CA SER A 41 0.20 0.52 -7.46
C SER A 41 -0.44 0.42 -8.86
N GLN A 42 -0.68 1.56 -9.52
CA GLN A 42 -1.20 1.60 -10.89
C GLN A 42 -0.14 1.16 -11.89
N LEU A 43 1.12 1.57 -11.68
CA LEU A 43 2.23 1.10 -12.50
C LEU A 43 2.42 -0.41 -12.39
N LEU A 44 2.41 -0.96 -11.17
CA LEU A 44 2.54 -2.40 -10.95
C LEU A 44 1.38 -3.17 -11.60
N GLU A 45 0.14 -2.70 -11.45
CA GLU A 45 -1.02 -3.26 -12.13
C GLU A 45 -0.81 -3.28 -13.66
N GLU A 46 -0.37 -2.17 -14.25
CA GLU A 46 -0.11 -2.06 -15.69
C GLU A 46 0.98 -3.04 -16.13
N LEU A 47 2.10 -3.10 -15.40
CA LEU A 47 3.22 -3.98 -15.73
C LEU A 47 2.81 -5.46 -15.69
N ILE A 48 2.03 -5.87 -14.70
CA ILE A 48 1.50 -7.23 -14.57
C ILE A 48 0.50 -7.50 -15.70
N ALA A 49 -0.47 -6.62 -15.92
CA ALA A 49 -1.50 -6.80 -16.94
C ALA A 49 -0.95 -6.88 -18.38
N THR A 50 0.16 -6.19 -18.64
CA THR A 50 0.84 -6.20 -19.95
C THR A 50 1.91 -7.29 -20.09
N GLY A 51 2.13 -8.11 -19.05
CA GLY A 51 3.17 -9.14 -19.01
C GLY A 51 4.61 -8.61 -18.98
N ARG A 52 4.79 -7.31 -18.69
CA ARG A 52 6.11 -6.70 -18.53
C ARG A 52 6.73 -7.01 -17.15
N LEU A 53 5.91 -7.35 -16.19
CA LEU A 53 6.29 -7.96 -14.92
C LEU A 53 5.60 -9.31 -14.84
N ASP A 54 6.37 -10.37 -14.98
CA ASP A 54 5.86 -11.74 -14.88
C ASP A 54 5.73 -12.11 -13.39
N VAL A 55 4.53 -12.42 -12.98
CA VAL A 55 4.19 -12.87 -11.62
C VAL A 55 3.57 -14.28 -11.66
N SER A 56 3.71 -14.99 -12.79
CA SER A 56 3.09 -16.30 -12.99
C SER A 56 3.52 -17.34 -11.96
N GLU A 57 4.72 -17.22 -11.41
CA GLU A 57 5.24 -18.08 -10.35
C GLU A 57 5.28 -17.41 -8.97
N ALA A 58 4.92 -16.13 -8.86
CA ALA A 58 4.85 -15.43 -7.58
C ALA A 58 3.81 -16.09 -6.67
N THR A 59 4.26 -16.61 -5.53
CA THR A 59 3.41 -17.40 -4.62
C THR A 59 3.58 -16.96 -3.19
N LEU A 60 2.45 -16.84 -2.48
CA LEU A 60 2.43 -16.50 -1.06
C LEU A 60 1.18 -17.13 -0.43
N GLU A 61 1.36 -18.16 0.38
CA GLU A 61 0.26 -18.89 1.03
C GLU A 61 -0.22 -18.13 2.29
N ASP A 62 -0.78 -16.93 2.08
CA ASP A 62 -1.10 -16.00 3.16
C ASP A 62 -2.47 -15.32 2.98
N ARG A 63 -2.99 -14.83 4.11
CA ARG A 63 -4.18 -13.98 4.18
C ARG A 63 -3.74 -12.53 4.30
N ILE A 64 -4.10 -11.71 3.32
CA ILE A 64 -3.72 -10.30 3.27
C ILE A 64 -4.95 -9.41 3.43
N VAL A 65 -4.94 -8.51 4.41
CA VAL A 65 -5.90 -7.42 4.49
C VAL A 65 -5.30 -6.15 3.89
N TYR A 66 -6.03 -5.51 2.96
CA TYR A 66 -5.58 -4.26 2.37
C TYR A 66 -6.13 -3.04 3.11
N HIS A 67 -5.26 -2.10 3.44
CA HIS A 67 -5.65 -0.81 4.00
C HIS A 67 -5.81 0.24 2.91
N ASP A 68 -7.03 0.73 2.71
CA ASP A 68 -7.34 1.79 1.76
C ASP A 68 -6.77 3.14 2.22
N SER A 69 -5.69 3.58 1.58
CA SER A 69 -5.08 4.88 1.86
C SER A 69 -6.02 6.01 1.42
N CYS A 70 -6.35 6.92 2.33
CA CYS A 70 -7.38 7.94 2.10
C CYS A 70 -7.09 8.85 0.89
N TYR A 71 -5.84 9.30 0.71
CA TYR A 71 -5.45 10.12 -0.43
C TYR A 71 -5.40 9.35 -1.76
N LEU A 72 -5.22 8.04 -1.72
CA LEU A 72 -5.27 7.22 -2.94
C LEU A 72 -6.72 6.94 -3.35
N GLY A 73 -7.53 6.42 -2.41
CA GLY A 73 -8.93 6.08 -2.67
C GLY A 73 -9.85 7.29 -2.65
N ARG A 74 -10.05 7.88 -1.47
CA ARG A 74 -11.08 8.91 -1.26
C ARG A 74 -10.86 10.18 -2.06
N HIS A 75 -9.61 10.62 -2.27
CA HIS A 75 -9.29 11.84 -3.01
C HIS A 75 -9.06 11.61 -4.51
N ASN A 76 -8.66 10.40 -4.90
CA ASN A 76 -8.24 10.10 -6.28
C ASN A 76 -8.92 8.87 -6.90
N ASP A 77 -9.88 8.26 -6.20
CA ASP A 77 -10.71 7.13 -6.66
C ASP A 77 -9.93 5.87 -7.09
N VAL A 78 -8.70 5.69 -6.58
CA VAL A 78 -7.86 4.52 -6.88
C VAL A 78 -8.04 3.47 -5.80
N TYR A 79 -8.98 2.54 -6.01
CA TYR A 79 -9.29 1.43 -5.09
C TYR A 79 -8.90 0.07 -5.64
N LEU A 80 -8.98 -0.11 -6.98
CA LEU A 80 -8.85 -1.42 -7.61
C LEU A 80 -7.41 -1.82 -7.89
N ALA A 81 -6.55 -0.86 -8.27
CA ALA A 81 -5.18 -1.16 -8.66
C ALA A 81 -4.40 -1.92 -7.56
N PRO A 82 -4.41 -1.50 -6.27
CA PRO A 82 -3.75 -2.26 -5.21
C PRO A 82 -4.29 -3.69 -5.06
N ARG A 83 -5.62 -3.85 -5.14
CA ARG A 83 -6.27 -5.17 -5.01
C ARG A 83 -5.92 -6.11 -6.16
N LYS A 84 -5.82 -5.58 -7.38
CA LYS A 84 -5.42 -6.38 -8.55
C LYS A 84 -3.97 -6.84 -8.45
N VAL A 85 -3.07 -5.98 -7.95
CA VAL A 85 -1.67 -6.38 -7.70
C VAL A 85 -1.60 -7.50 -6.67
N ILE A 86 -2.26 -7.37 -5.53
CA ILE A 86 -2.27 -8.41 -4.49
C ILE A 86 -2.97 -9.68 -5.00
N GLY A 87 -4.09 -9.53 -5.71
CA GLY A 87 -4.87 -10.66 -6.24
C GLY A 87 -4.23 -11.40 -7.40
N SER A 88 -3.14 -10.89 -7.98
CA SER A 88 -2.36 -11.60 -9.00
C SER A 88 -1.42 -12.67 -8.42
N LEU A 89 -1.22 -12.69 -7.10
CA LEU A 89 -0.30 -13.59 -6.43
C LEU A 89 -0.96 -14.95 -6.16
N LYS A 90 -0.28 -16.06 -6.48
CA LYS A 90 -0.78 -17.41 -6.21
C LYS A 90 -0.84 -17.68 -4.69
N GLY A 91 -1.91 -18.34 -4.25
CA GLY A 91 -2.09 -18.74 -2.84
C GLY A 91 -2.57 -17.61 -1.92
N VAL A 92 -2.58 -16.36 -2.36
CA VAL A 92 -3.03 -15.23 -1.56
C VAL A 92 -4.56 -15.21 -1.44
N GLN A 93 -5.05 -15.04 -0.23
CA GLN A 93 -6.44 -14.72 0.06
C GLN A 93 -6.56 -13.26 0.52
N ILE A 94 -7.16 -12.41 -0.32
CA ILE A 94 -7.47 -11.03 0.08
C ILE A 94 -8.67 -11.05 1.03
N ILE A 95 -8.52 -10.39 2.18
CA ILE A 95 -9.57 -10.22 3.16
C ILE A 95 -9.86 -8.72 3.32
N GLU A 96 -11.14 -8.38 3.32
CA GLU A 96 -11.54 -6.99 3.53
C GLU A 96 -11.82 -6.75 5.01
N ALA A 97 -11.30 -5.64 5.54
CA ALA A 97 -11.70 -5.15 6.85
C ALA A 97 -13.15 -4.66 6.84
N GLY A 98 -13.80 -4.55 7.97
CA GLY A 98 -15.18 -4.06 8.06
C GLY A 98 -15.36 -2.66 7.43
N ARG A 99 -14.38 -1.79 7.65
CA ARG A 99 -14.32 -0.45 7.03
C ARG A 99 -13.29 -0.44 5.91
N ASN A 100 -13.72 -0.68 4.67
CA ASN A 100 -12.88 -0.76 3.48
C ASN A 100 -13.43 0.07 2.32
N GLY A 101 -12.65 0.23 1.26
CA GLY A 101 -13.01 0.97 0.05
C GLY A 101 -13.42 2.41 0.37
N THR A 102 -14.57 2.85 -0.15
CA THR A 102 -15.09 4.21 0.08
C THR A 102 -15.44 4.52 1.53
N LYS A 103 -15.62 3.49 2.35
CA LYS A 103 -15.87 3.58 3.80
C LYS A 103 -14.63 3.32 4.65
N GLY A 104 -13.45 3.24 3.99
CA GLY A 104 -12.18 2.93 4.65
C GLY A 104 -11.89 3.87 5.82
N MET A 105 -11.44 3.30 6.95
CA MET A 105 -10.99 4.08 8.10
C MET A 105 -9.61 4.67 7.83
N CYS A 106 -9.34 5.87 8.32
CA CYS A 106 -8.03 6.51 8.27
C CYS A 106 -6.99 5.73 9.11
N CYS A 107 -5.71 5.79 8.67
CA CYS A 107 -4.60 5.26 9.48
C CYS A 107 -4.22 6.17 10.68
N GLY A 108 -4.74 7.39 10.73
CA GLY A 108 -4.46 8.33 11.81
C GLY A 108 -3.30 9.32 11.57
N ALA A 109 -2.56 9.21 10.46
CA ALA A 109 -1.39 10.08 10.20
C ALA A 109 -1.77 11.53 9.84
N GLY A 110 -2.97 11.76 9.28
CA GLY A 110 -3.39 13.04 8.73
C GLY A 110 -3.41 14.17 9.74
N GLY A 111 -3.28 15.42 9.25
CA GLY A 111 -3.26 16.60 10.10
C GLY A 111 -2.05 16.70 11.03
N ALA A 112 -0.92 16.12 10.63
CA ALA A 112 0.31 16.01 11.42
C ALA A 112 0.16 15.18 12.72
N ARG A 113 -0.92 14.44 12.88
CA ARG A 113 -1.17 13.64 14.11
C ARG A 113 -0.12 12.55 14.35
N MET A 114 0.51 12.04 13.32
CA MET A 114 1.62 11.10 13.48
C MET A 114 2.80 11.66 14.30
N TRP A 115 2.87 12.97 14.47
CA TRP A 115 3.91 13.67 15.26
C TRP A 115 3.42 14.12 16.64
N MET A 116 2.15 13.83 16.95
CA MET A 116 1.52 14.27 18.19
C MET A 116 1.27 13.07 19.11
N GLU A 117 1.43 13.28 20.41
CA GLU A 117 0.96 12.33 21.40
C GLU A 117 -0.56 12.47 21.58
N GLU A 118 -1.28 11.37 21.38
CA GLU A 118 -2.72 11.33 21.69
C GLU A 118 -2.93 10.89 23.12
N SER A 119 -3.41 11.82 23.94
CA SER A 119 -3.69 11.59 25.36
C SER A 119 -5.19 11.45 25.66
N ILE A 120 -6.08 11.64 24.67
CA ILE A 120 -7.53 11.61 24.82
C ILE A 120 -8.13 10.51 23.93
N GLY A 121 -8.81 9.56 24.55
CA GLY A 121 -9.46 8.46 23.85
C GLY A 121 -8.47 7.41 23.32
N THR A 122 -8.87 6.69 22.28
CA THR A 122 -8.05 5.67 21.61
C THR A 122 -7.38 6.28 20.38
N LYS A 123 -6.11 5.99 20.18
CA LYS A 123 -5.39 6.41 18.96
C LYS A 123 -6.05 5.79 17.72
N VAL A 124 -6.17 6.58 16.66
CA VAL A 124 -6.82 6.14 15.41
C VAL A 124 -6.06 4.96 14.77
N ASN A 125 -4.74 4.98 14.82
CA ASN A 125 -3.91 3.89 14.29
C ASN A 125 -4.10 2.59 15.07
N ASP A 126 -4.21 2.65 16.41
CA ASP A 126 -4.47 1.47 17.25
C ASP A 126 -5.81 0.83 16.87
N GLU A 127 -6.87 1.63 16.77
CA GLU A 127 -8.20 1.15 16.37
C GLU A 127 -8.18 0.54 14.98
N ARG A 128 -7.49 1.17 14.02
CA ARG A 128 -7.39 0.67 12.66
C ARG A 128 -6.55 -0.61 12.58
N ALA A 129 -5.44 -0.69 13.33
CA ALA A 129 -4.61 -1.89 13.40
C ALA A 129 -5.40 -3.05 14.02
N LEU A 130 -6.12 -2.84 15.12
CA LEU A 130 -6.98 -3.85 15.74
C LEU A 130 -8.07 -4.35 14.79
N GLU A 131 -8.66 -3.46 13.98
CA GLU A 131 -9.63 -3.88 12.95
C GLU A 131 -8.97 -4.78 11.89
N ALA A 132 -7.76 -4.43 11.43
CA ALA A 132 -7.01 -5.26 10.49
C ALA A 132 -6.65 -6.63 11.11
N ILE A 133 -6.13 -6.65 12.33
CA ILE A 133 -5.78 -7.87 13.08
C ILE A 133 -7.02 -8.76 13.28
N SER A 134 -8.18 -8.18 13.58
CA SER A 134 -9.42 -8.92 13.80
C SER A 134 -9.92 -9.70 12.59
N THR A 135 -9.44 -9.39 11.39
CA THR A 135 -9.73 -10.18 10.17
C THR A 135 -9.05 -11.54 10.17
N GLY A 136 -8.08 -11.76 11.05
CA GLY A 136 -7.22 -12.95 11.07
C GLY A 136 -6.25 -13.01 9.90
N ALA A 137 -5.96 -11.89 9.23
CA ALA A 137 -4.92 -11.81 8.22
C ALA A 137 -3.53 -11.85 8.87
N SER A 138 -2.61 -12.59 8.26
CA SER A 138 -1.19 -12.64 8.63
C SER A 138 -0.39 -11.47 8.07
N ARG A 139 -0.98 -10.73 7.11
CA ARG A 139 -0.34 -9.59 6.45
C ARG A 139 -1.30 -8.41 6.31
N VAL A 140 -0.77 -7.21 6.51
CA VAL A 140 -1.46 -5.94 6.26
C VAL A 140 -0.74 -5.22 5.13
N ALA A 141 -1.40 -5.12 3.98
CA ALA A 141 -0.86 -4.41 2.83
C ALA A 141 -1.29 -2.95 2.84
N THR A 142 -0.35 -2.06 2.58
CA THR A 142 -0.57 -0.63 2.42
C THR A 142 -0.07 -0.16 1.05
N ALA A 143 -0.46 1.04 0.66
CA ALA A 143 0.03 1.71 -0.54
C ALA A 143 0.35 3.19 -0.23
N CYS A 144 0.90 3.43 0.96
CA CYS A 144 1.26 4.76 1.46
C CYS A 144 2.29 4.62 2.57
N PRO A 145 3.44 5.32 2.51
CA PRO A 145 4.47 5.23 3.54
C PRO A 145 3.99 5.68 4.92
N PHE A 146 3.09 6.67 4.99
CA PHE A 146 2.52 7.10 6.26
C PHE A 146 1.56 6.05 6.84
N CYS A 147 0.72 5.43 6.00
CA CYS A 147 -0.16 4.35 6.46
C CYS A 147 0.65 3.14 6.95
N TYR A 148 1.75 2.83 6.28
CA TYR A 148 2.68 1.79 6.72
C TYR A 148 3.16 2.06 8.15
N ILE A 149 3.75 3.23 8.41
CA ILE A 149 4.28 3.60 9.73
C ILE A 149 3.20 3.51 10.81
N MET A 150 2.02 4.07 10.54
CA MET A 150 0.93 4.11 11.52
C MET A 150 0.36 2.73 11.85
N LEU A 151 0.23 1.86 10.84
CA LEU A 151 -0.30 0.51 11.05
C LEU A 151 0.73 -0.44 11.66
N ASP A 152 1.99 -0.30 11.30
CA ASP A 152 3.10 -1.04 11.90
C ASP A 152 3.23 -0.69 13.40
N ASP A 153 3.17 0.60 13.73
CA ASP A 153 3.14 1.07 15.12
C ASP A 153 1.92 0.53 15.89
N GLY A 154 0.74 0.57 15.29
CA GLY A 154 -0.48 0.05 15.90
C GLY A 154 -0.47 -1.48 16.10
N VAL A 155 0.10 -2.26 15.17
CA VAL A 155 0.27 -3.71 15.30
C VAL A 155 1.25 -4.03 16.43
N LYS A 156 2.38 -3.33 16.49
CA LYS A 156 3.35 -3.45 17.58
C LYS A 156 2.76 -3.01 18.92
N GLY A 157 1.95 -1.95 18.92
CA GLY A 157 1.20 -1.49 20.10
C GLY A 157 0.19 -2.52 20.62
N ALA A 158 -0.34 -3.37 19.75
CA ALA A 158 -1.19 -4.51 20.12
C ALA A 158 -0.40 -5.73 20.67
N GLY A 159 0.93 -5.63 20.74
CA GLY A 159 1.80 -6.69 21.25
C GLY A 159 2.13 -7.78 20.24
N LEU A 160 1.92 -7.51 18.94
CA LEU A 160 2.26 -8.42 17.85
C LEU A 160 3.55 -7.99 17.17
N ASP A 161 4.34 -8.96 16.71
CA ASP A 161 5.56 -8.74 15.95
C ASP A 161 5.37 -9.05 14.46
N GLU A 162 6.43 -8.82 13.67
CA GLU A 162 6.42 -9.01 12.22
C GLU A 162 6.22 -10.48 11.81
N ASP A 163 6.62 -11.43 12.65
CA ASP A 163 6.44 -12.87 12.39
C ASP A 163 4.96 -13.28 12.54
N GLN A 164 4.20 -12.53 13.34
CA GLN A 164 2.78 -12.79 13.57
C GLN A 164 1.88 -12.02 12.61
N VAL A 165 2.17 -10.72 12.37
CA VAL A 165 1.44 -9.88 11.42
C VAL A 165 2.40 -8.93 10.72
N LYS A 166 2.74 -9.23 9.47
CA LYS A 166 3.62 -8.41 8.64
C LYS A 166 2.88 -7.23 8.03
N VAL A 167 3.18 -6.02 8.49
CA VAL A 167 2.74 -4.78 7.83
C VAL A 167 3.78 -4.37 6.80
N ALA A 168 3.38 -4.16 5.54
CA ALA A 168 4.29 -3.68 4.51
C ALA A 168 3.55 -2.95 3.37
N ASP A 169 4.32 -2.25 2.54
CA ASP A 169 3.79 -1.78 1.25
C ASP A 169 3.48 -2.97 0.34
N LEU A 170 2.45 -2.82 -0.50
CA LEU A 170 2.04 -3.89 -1.43
C LEU A 170 3.17 -4.37 -2.35
N SER A 171 4.12 -3.49 -2.68
CA SER A 171 5.29 -3.84 -3.49
C SER A 171 6.24 -4.81 -2.78
N ILE A 172 6.33 -4.74 -1.45
CA ILE A 172 7.12 -5.67 -0.64
C ILE A 172 6.43 -7.04 -0.57
N HIS A 173 5.10 -7.08 -0.40
CA HIS A 173 4.36 -8.34 -0.47
C HIS A 173 4.48 -9.00 -1.85
N LEU A 174 4.48 -8.20 -2.92
CA LEU A 174 4.73 -8.67 -4.28
C LEU A 174 6.15 -9.24 -4.42
N LEU A 175 7.16 -8.55 -3.90
CA LEU A 175 8.54 -9.01 -3.91
C LEU A 175 8.71 -10.31 -3.13
N ASP A 176 8.16 -10.39 -1.90
CA ASP A 176 8.16 -11.62 -1.09
C ASP A 176 7.60 -12.82 -1.87
N ALA A 177 6.50 -12.59 -2.61
CA ALA A 177 5.85 -13.64 -3.41
C ALA A 177 6.70 -14.08 -4.61
N ILE A 178 7.34 -13.15 -5.30
CA ILE A 178 8.26 -13.45 -6.41
C ILE A 178 9.43 -14.29 -5.91
N GLU A 179 10.10 -13.83 -4.86
CA GLU A 179 11.23 -14.55 -4.26
C GLU A 179 10.84 -15.94 -3.73
N ALA A 180 9.63 -16.07 -3.17
CA ALA A 180 9.13 -17.37 -2.72
C ALA A 180 8.87 -18.32 -3.90
N GLY A 181 8.37 -17.79 -5.01
CA GLY A 181 8.19 -18.57 -6.25
C GLY A 181 9.52 -19.03 -6.84
N GLU A 182 10.52 -18.13 -6.91
CA GLU A 182 11.86 -18.45 -7.39
C GLU A 182 12.51 -19.56 -6.56
N ARG A 183 12.45 -19.46 -5.21
CA ARG A 183 12.95 -20.51 -4.31
C ARG A 183 12.29 -21.86 -4.51
N LYS A 184 10.96 -21.90 -4.76
CA LYS A 184 10.24 -23.14 -5.05
C LYS A 184 10.66 -23.77 -6.38
N MET A 185 11.01 -22.97 -7.39
CA MET A 185 11.53 -23.48 -8.67
C MET A 185 12.95 -24.03 -8.54
N GLU A 186 13.81 -23.39 -7.74
CA GLU A 186 15.18 -23.85 -7.51
C GLU A 186 15.24 -25.12 -6.65
N HIS A 187 14.30 -25.29 -5.72
CA HIS A 187 14.23 -26.40 -4.76
C HIS A 187 12.82 -27.04 -4.73
N PRO A 188 12.41 -27.75 -5.79
CA PRO A 188 11.03 -28.24 -5.91
C PRO A 188 10.61 -29.32 -4.88
N GLU A 189 11.54 -29.85 -4.09
CA GLU A 189 11.30 -30.88 -3.06
C GLU A 189 11.39 -30.39 -1.62
N ALA A 190 11.62 -29.09 -1.40
CA ALA A 190 11.63 -28.52 -0.05
C ALA A 190 10.19 -28.23 0.39
N PRO A 191 9.72 -28.80 1.55
CA PRO A 191 8.36 -28.60 2.06
C PRO A 191 8.13 -27.17 2.55
#